data_ba8d21f0577b50778854b645a451a6d8
#
_entry.id   ba8d21f0577b50778854b645a451a6d8
#
_cell.length_a   1.000
_cell.length_b   1.000
_cell.length_c   1.000
_cell.angle_alpha   90.00
_cell.angle_beta   90.00
_cell.angle_gamma   90.00
#
_symmetry.space_group_name_H-M   'P 1'
#
loop_
_entity.id
_entity.type
_entity.pdbx_description
1 polymer ?
#
loop_
_entity_poly.entity_id
_entity_poly.type
_entity_poly.pdbx_seq_one_letter_code
_entity_poly.pdbx_strand_id
1 'polypeptide(L)'
;MKFRNFADELLGSKVKVKILMYMLSEHVPTSERELSRILGVSHMAVNKVMKKLYELNLVTPLKIGNALSWKLNEKSYAYEALSIKNLRELAVNPPLLDLQKMFMEKLSGRDLKIAKIFGSVAEGKEEPDSDIDLLIVIKNEKQKKEIKEIIDELSDKCMQRYGNMLSPYIITEKDTKKPENKKILKSAERGIWVI
;
A
#
# COMPACT_ATOMS: atom_id res chain seq x y z
N MET A 1 -6.61 2.89 -10.90
CA MET A 1 -6.67 3.34 -9.49
C MET A 1 -5.28 3.75 -9.05
N LYS A 2 -5.11 4.68 -8.11
CA LYS A 2 -3.81 4.98 -7.50
C LYS A 2 -3.55 4.00 -6.35
N PHE A 3 -2.35 3.44 -6.29
CA PHE A 3 -1.98 2.47 -5.26
C PHE A 3 -1.40 3.13 -4.00
N ARG A 4 -0.91 4.37 -4.11
CA ARG A 4 -0.39 5.17 -3.00
C ARG A 4 -1.31 6.32 -2.67
N ASN A 5 -1.30 6.74 -1.40
CA ASN A 5 -2.16 7.82 -0.89
C ASN A 5 -3.66 7.57 -1.12
N PHE A 6 -4.07 6.30 -1.33
CA PHE A 6 -5.45 5.94 -1.62
C PHE A 6 -6.41 6.41 -0.53
N ALA A 7 -6.02 6.27 0.75
CA ALA A 7 -6.81 6.75 1.86
C ALA A 7 -7.01 8.28 1.85
N ASP A 8 -6.00 9.04 1.40
CA ASP A 8 -6.08 10.50 1.25
C ASP A 8 -7.13 10.91 0.22
N GLU A 9 -7.16 10.20 -0.91
CA GLU A 9 -8.15 10.43 -1.97
C GLU A 9 -9.56 10.03 -1.51
N LEU A 10 -9.69 8.94 -0.75
CA LEU A 10 -10.97 8.41 -0.29
C LEU A 10 -11.59 9.27 0.83
N LEU A 11 -10.80 9.77 1.79
CA LEU A 11 -11.29 10.39 3.01
C LEU A 11 -11.15 11.92 3.05
N GLY A 12 -10.60 12.52 2.04
CA GLY A 12 -10.53 13.98 1.84
C GLY A 12 -9.34 14.65 2.55
N SER A 13 -9.48 15.19 3.76
CA SER A 13 -8.40 15.95 4.42
C SER A 13 -7.17 15.07 4.71
N LYS A 14 -6.06 15.33 4.02
CA LYS A 14 -4.78 14.61 4.18
C LYS A 14 -4.30 14.52 5.63
N VAL A 15 -4.46 15.60 6.39
CA VAL A 15 -4.04 15.63 7.81
C VAL A 15 -4.90 14.72 8.65
N LYS A 16 -6.22 14.74 8.46
CA LYS A 16 -7.15 13.85 9.17
C LYS A 16 -6.83 12.39 8.88
N VAL A 17 -6.66 12.05 7.61
CA VAL A 17 -6.33 10.68 7.19
C VAL A 17 -5.04 10.21 7.82
N LYS A 18 -3.95 11.01 7.75
CA LYS A 18 -2.67 10.66 8.37
C LYS A 18 -2.81 10.39 9.88
N ILE A 19 -3.55 11.25 10.59
CA ILE A 19 -3.77 11.08 12.02
C ILE A 19 -4.56 9.80 12.32
N LEU A 20 -5.67 9.57 11.60
CA LEU A 20 -6.50 8.37 11.78
C LEU A 20 -5.70 7.10 11.49
N MET A 21 -4.97 7.06 10.38
CA MET A 21 -4.14 5.91 10.02
C MET A 21 -3.10 5.61 11.09
N TYR A 22 -2.39 6.63 11.59
CA TYR A 22 -1.42 6.47 12.67
C TYR A 22 -2.07 5.93 13.94
N MET A 23 -3.16 6.56 14.39
CA MET A 23 -3.83 6.14 15.62
C MET A 23 -4.44 4.75 15.53
N LEU A 24 -4.91 4.34 14.34
CA LEU A 24 -5.46 3.00 14.09
C LEU A 24 -4.39 1.92 13.96
N SER A 25 -3.17 2.27 13.53
CA SER A 25 -2.06 1.31 13.43
C SER A 25 -1.33 1.10 14.76
N GLU A 26 -1.02 2.20 15.45
CA GLU A 26 -0.13 2.16 16.62
C GLU A 26 -0.89 1.87 17.92
N HIS A 27 -2.16 2.28 18.05
CA HIS A 27 -2.98 2.13 19.25
C HIS A 27 -2.36 2.69 20.55
N VAL A 28 -1.42 3.64 20.43
CA VAL A 28 -0.75 4.25 21.59
C VAL A 28 -1.23 5.68 21.81
N PRO A 29 -1.37 6.11 23.08
CA PRO A 29 -1.68 7.50 23.39
C PRO A 29 -0.57 8.42 22.89
N THR A 30 -0.89 9.41 22.07
CA THR A 30 0.08 10.30 21.42
C THR A 30 -0.30 11.76 21.60
N SER A 31 0.66 12.63 21.91
CA SER A 31 0.44 14.07 22.02
C SER A 31 0.34 14.75 20.66
N GLU A 32 -0.31 15.92 20.61
CA GLU A 32 -0.43 16.70 19.36
C GLU A 32 0.94 17.10 18.79
N ARG A 33 1.92 17.41 19.66
CA ARG A 33 3.29 17.74 19.22
C ARG A 33 3.99 16.53 18.60
N GLU A 34 3.78 15.38 19.17
CA GLU A 34 4.35 14.14 18.66
C GLU A 34 3.71 13.74 17.33
N LEU A 35 2.38 13.79 17.22
CA LEU A 35 1.66 13.60 15.95
C LEU A 35 2.17 14.56 14.86
N SER A 36 2.34 15.84 15.20
CA SER A 36 2.88 16.84 14.28
C SER A 36 4.27 16.44 13.76
N ARG A 37 5.16 16.02 14.66
CA ARG A 37 6.52 15.59 14.32
C ARG A 37 6.55 14.32 13.47
N ILE A 38 5.83 13.28 13.88
CA ILE A 38 5.80 11.98 13.21
C ILE A 38 5.20 12.10 11.81
N LEU A 39 4.09 12.83 11.68
CA LEU A 39 3.33 12.90 10.43
C LEU A 39 3.80 14.00 9.48
N GLY A 40 4.76 14.84 9.90
CA GLY A 40 5.25 15.95 9.09
C GLY A 40 4.19 16.99 8.76
N VAL A 41 3.30 17.31 9.73
CA VAL A 41 2.22 18.28 9.56
C VAL A 41 2.29 19.36 10.63
N SER A 42 1.68 20.54 10.40
CA SER A 42 1.72 21.62 11.38
C SER A 42 0.94 21.26 12.65
N HIS A 43 1.42 21.70 13.81
CA HIS A 43 0.75 21.51 15.10
C HIS A 43 -0.68 22.09 15.10
N MET A 44 -0.87 23.24 14.46
CA MET A 44 -2.20 23.87 14.32
C MET A 44 -3.17 22.98 13.55
N ALA A 45 -2.72 22.35 12.47
CA ALA A 45 -3.53 21.41 11.69
C ALA A 45 -3.89 20.17 12.50
N VAL A 46 -2.95 19.62 13.29
CA VAL A 46 -3.21 18.51 14.21
C VAL A 46 -4.26 18.91 15.24
N ASN A 47 -4.08 20.04 15.93
CA ASN A 47 -5.02 20.53 16.95
C ASN A 47 -6.45 20.68 16.40
N LYS A 48 -6.59 21.29 15.20
CA LYS A 48 -7.89 21.43 14.53
C LYS A 48 -8.55 20.07 14.25
N VAL A 49 -7.78 19.08 13.83
CA VAL A 49 -8.29 17.73 13.57
C VAL A 49 -8.64 17.03 14.88
N MET A 50 -7.77 17.07 15.88
CA MET A 50 -8.00 16.40 17.16
C MET A 50 -9.27 16.91 17.86
N LYS A 51 -9.52 18.23 17.84
CA LYS A 51 -10.78 18.81 18.33
C LYS A 51 -12.00 18.21 17.64
N LYS A 52 -11.98 18.09 16.30
CA LYS A 52 -13.10 17.48 15.55
C LYS A 52 -13.29 16.01 15.88
N LEU A 53 -12.20 15.25 16.03
CA LEU A 53 -12.27 13.83 16.41
C LEU A 53 -12.79 13.65 17.84
N TYR A 54 -12.45 14.59 18.74
CA TYR A 54 -12.97 14.63 20.11
C TYR A 54 -14.47 14.94 20.15
N GLU A 55 -14.94 15.92 19.36
CA GLU A 55 -16.37 16.25 19.20
C GLU A 55 -17.19 15.06 18.70
N LEU A 56 -16.58 14.18 17.90
CA LEU A 56 -17.18 12.92 17.44
C LEU A 56 -17.06 11.79 18.46
N ASN A 57 -16.49 12.03 19.64
CA ASN A 57 -16.18 11.04 20.66
C ASN A 57 -15.25 9.90 20.18
N LEU A 58 -14.54 10.12 19.07
CA LEU A 58 -13.62 9.14 18.49
C LEU A 58 -12.29 9.06 19.23
N VAL A 59 -11.88 10.16 19.84
CA VAL A 59 -10.68 10.23 20.67
C VAL A 59 -10.98 10.79 22.05
N THR A 60 -10.24 10.37 23.04
CA THR A 60 -10.34 10.88 24.40
C THR A 60 -9.00 11.43 24.87
N PRO A 61 -9.00 12.53 25.64
CA PRO A 61 -7.76 13.06 26.22
C PRO A 61 -7.29 12.14 27.36
N LEU A 62 -5.97 11.98 27.44
CA LEU A 62 -5.30 11.27 28.52
C LEU A 62 -4.10 12.10 28.98
N LYS A 63 -4.06 12.39 30.27
CA LYS A 63 -2.92 13.11 30.88
C LYS A 63 -1.80 12.09 31.17
N ILE A 64 -0.65 12.27 30.57
CA ILE A 64 0.57 11.46 30.83
C ILE A 64 1.64 12.42 31.32
N GLY A 65 1.92 12.37 32.61
CA GLY A 65 2.76 13.38 33.27
C GLY A 65 2.15 14.77 33.14
N ASN A 66 2.89 15.72 32.60
CA ASN A 66 2.42 17.08 32.30
C ASN A 66 1.90 17.27 30.88
N ALA A 67 1.93 16.22 30.03
CA ALA A 67 1.49 16.30 28.66
C ALA A 67 0.06 15.79 28.47
N LEU A 68 -0.71 16.49 27.64
CA LEU A 68 -1.98 16.02 27.14
C LEU A 68 -1.73 15.13 25.92
N SER A 69 -2.13 13.88 26.01
CA SER A 69 -2.11 12.90 24.94
C SER A 69 -3.52 12.51 24.54
N TRP A 70 -3.67 11.94 23.36
CA TRP A 70 -4.93 11.48 22.82
C TRP A 70 -4.88 9.99 22.57
N LYS A 71 -5.95 9.28 22.91
CA LYS A 71 -6.14 7.88 22.57
C LYS A 71 -7.46 7.66 21.85
N LEU A 72 -7.55 6.59 21.06
CA LEU A 72 -8.82 6.17 20.45
C LEU A 72 -9.82 5.75 21.53
N ASN A 73 -11.07 6.13 21.33
CA ASN A 73 -12.18 5.63 22.11
C ASN A 73 -12.84 4.46 21.35
N GLU A 74 -12.32 3.27 21.57
CA GLU A 74 -12.74 2.05 20.89
C GLU A 74 -14.20 1.64 21.18
N LYS A 75 -14.80 2.25 22.20
CA LYS A 75 -16.21 1.99 22.58
C LYS A 75 -17.18 3.01 21.96
N SER A 76 -16.70 3.97 21.19
CA SER A 76 -17.55 5.01 20.61
C SER A 76 -18.24 4.52 19.34
N TYR A 77 -19.43 5.05 19.07
CA TYR A 77 -20.11 4.86 17.79
C TYR A 77 -19.23 5.29 16.60
N ALA A 78 -18.51 6.41 16.75
CA ALA A 78 -17.60 6.89 15.71
C ALA A 78 -16.44 5.92 15.43
N TYR A 79 -15.93 5.25 16.46
CA TYR A 79 -14.93 4.19 16.28
C TYR A 79 -15.54 2.96 15.59
N GLU A 80 -16.74 2.53 16.00
CA GLU A 80 -17.44 1.44 15.31
C GLU A 80 -17.70 1.76 13.84
N ALA A 81 -18.13 3.00 13.54
CA ALA A 81 -18.36 3.45 12.18
C ALA A 81 -17.08 3.51 11.33
N LEU A 82 -15.93 3.83 11.94
CA LEU A 82 -14.61 3.84 11.29
C LEU A 82 -13.90 2.50 11.35
N SER A 83 -14.15 1.70 12.40
CA SER A 83 -13.63 0.34 12.54
C SER A 83 -14.41 -0.69 11.70
N ILE A 84 -15.22 -0.21 10.76
CA ILE A 84 -15.55 -1.05 9.63
C ILE A 84 -14.25 -1.74 9.25
N LYS A 85 -14.24 -3.06 9.40
CA LYS A 85 -13.14 -4.00 9.12
C LYS A 85 -12.24 -3.55 7.93
N ASN A 86 -12.83 -2.84 6.99
CA ASN A 86 -12.23 -2.32 5.78
C ASN A 86 -11.29 -1.10 5.97
N LEU A 87 -11.52 -0.22 6.96
CA LEU A 87 -10.61 0.94 7.19
C LEU A 87 -9.36 0.53 7.95
N ARG A 88 -9.48 -0.42 8.86
CA ARG A 88 -8.32 -1.03 9.53
C ARG A 88 -7.50 -1.84 8.52
N GLU A 89 -8.15 -2.62 7.67
CA GLU A 89 -7.49 -3.30 6.56
C GLU A 89 -6.74 -2.32 5.66
N LEU A 90 -7.36 -1.20 5.30
CA LEU A 90 -6.70 -0.17 4.51
C LEU A 90 -5.47 0.43 5.21
N ALA A 91 -5.50 0.58 6.54
CA ALA A 91 -4.37 1.11 7.31
C ALA A 91 -3.17 0.16 7.32
N VAL A 92 -3.41 -1.14 7.49
CA VAL A 92 -2.35 -2.16 7.62
C VAL A 92 -2.02 -2.86 6.30
N ASN A 93 -2.91 -2.78 5.32
CA ASN A 93 -2.78 -3.44 4.03
C ASN A 93 -3.17 -2.47 2.88
N PRO A 94 -2.40 -1.40 2.66
CA PRO A 94 -2.68 -0.45 1.58
C PRO A 94 -2.63 -1.15 0.20
N PRO A 95 -3.26 -0.58 -0.84
CA PRO A 95 -3.41 -1.24 -2.14
C PRO A 95 -2.13 -1.81 -2.75
N LEU A 96 -1.01 -1.13 -2.56
CA LEU A 96 0.28 -1.62 -3.06
C LEU A 96 0.75 -2.88 -2.32
N LEU A 97 0.56 -2.93 -1.01
CA LEU A 97 0.90 -4.11 -0.20
C LEU A 97 -0.07 -5.26 -0.47
N ASP A 98 -1.35 -4.98 -0.66
CA ASP A 98 -2.38 -5.94 -1.06
C ASP A 98 -2.03 -6.56 -2.44
N LEU A 99 -1.64 -5.74 -3.41
CA LEU A 99 -1.14 -6.19 -4.72
C LEU A 99 0.10 -7.08 -4.59
N GLN A 100 1.09 -6.66 -3.81
CA GLN A 100 2.31 -7.44 -3.58
C GLN A 100 2.00 -8.80 -2.95
N LYS A 101 1.13 -8.85 -1.94
CA LYS A 101 0.70 -10.10 -1.29
C LYS A 101 -0.03 -11.02 -2.26
N MET A 102 -0.96 -10.48 -3.06
CA MET A 102 -1.69 -11.24 -4.07
C MET A 102 -0.73 -11.92 -5.07
N PHE A 103 0.30 -11.20 -5.53
CA PHE A 103 1.32 -11.76 -6.39
C PHE A 103 2.18 -12.80 -5.67
N MET A 104 2.61 -12.51 -4.43
CA MET A 104 3.36 -13.46 -3.59
C MET A 104 2.59 -14.78 -3.43
N GLU A 105 1.32 -14.72 -3.05
CA GLU A 105 0.50 -15.92 -2.83
C GLU A 105 0.40 -16.80 -4.07
N LYS A 106 0.27 -16.20 -5.25
CA LYS A 106 0.12 -16.93 -6.51
C LYS A 106 1.46 -17.44 -7.09
N LEU A 107 2.53 -16.72 -6.87
CA LEU A 107 3.85 -17.03 -7.42
C LEU A 107 4.74 -17.80 -6.46
N SER A 108 4.48 -17.78 -5.14
CA SER A 108 5.23 -18.54 -4.13
C SER A 108 5.17 -20.04 -4.40
N GLY A 109 6.28 -20.73 -4.10
CA GLY A 109 6.41 -22.18 -4.37
C GLY A 109 6.70 -22.51 -5.82
N ARG A 110 6.74 -21.52 -6.72
CA ARG A 110 7.21 -21.68 -8.09
C ARG A 110 8.71 -21.49 -8.14
N ASP A 111 9.38 -22.22 -9.00
CA ASP A 111 10.83 -22.15 -9.15
C ASP A 111 11.26 -20.94 -10.00
N LEU A 112 10.92 -19.74 -9.49
CA LEU A 112 11.25 -18.45 -10.10
C LEU A 112 12.59 -17.93 -9.59
N LYS A 113 13.29 -17.16 -10.40
CA LYS A 113 14.52 -16.47 -9.99
C LYS A 113 14.21 -15.07 -9.45
N ILE A 114 13.28 -14.38 -10.08
CA ILE A 114 12.90 -13.01 -9.73
C ILE A 114 11.42 -12.84 -10.07
N ALA A 115 10.69 -12.21 -9.16
CA ALA A 115 9.43 -11.56 -9.48
C ALA A 115 9.42 -10.17 -8.83
N LYS A 116 9.22 -9.11 -9.63
CA LYS A 116 9.23 -7.71 -9.18
C LYS A 116 8.16 -6.89 -9.86
N ILE A 117 7.45 -6.07 -9.08
CA ILE A 117 6.66 -4.96 -9.61
C ILE A 117 7.64 -3.84 -9.92
N PHE A 118 7.54 -3.23 -11.11
CA PHE A 118 8.41 -2.13 -11.52
C PHE A 118 7.61 -1.00 -12.19
N GLY A 119 8.26 -0.07 -12.86
CA GLY A 119 7.58 1.04 -13.54
C GLY A 119 6.91 2.04 -12.61
N SER A 120 5.88 2.72 -13.09
CA SER A 120 5.23 3.84 -12.42
C SER A 120 4.65 3.47 -11.06
N VAL A 121 4.03 2.29 -10.93
CA VAL A 121 3.46 1.79 -9.68
C VAL A 121 4.54 1.59 -8.60
N ALA A 122 5.68 1.02 -8.98
CA ALA A 122 6.80 0.84 -8.04
C ALA A 122 7.42 2.18 -7.63
N GLU A 123 7.51 3.14 -8.55
CA GLU A 123 8.09 4.46 -8.33
C GLU A 123 7.14 5.45 -7.61
N GLY A 124 5.85 5.14 -7.50
CA GLY A 124 4.84 6.05 -6.93
C GLY A 124 4.48 7.22 -7.84
N LYS A 125 4.61 7.02 -9.14
CA LYS A 125 4.29 7.99 -10.19
C LYS A 125 3.10 7.54 -11.03
N GLU A 126 2.36 6.53 -10.55
CA GLU A 126 1.22 5.98 -11.26
C GLU A 126 0.08 7.00 -11.40
N GLU A 127 -0.53 7.01 -12.57
CA GLU A 127 -1.81 7.64 -12.84
C GLU A 127 -2.94 6.59 -12.73
N PRO A 128 -4.23 7.01 -12.67
CA PRO A 128 -5.34 6.08 -12.46
C PRO A 128 -5.45 4.94 -13.48
N ASP A 129 -4.98 5.16 -14.68
CA ASP A 129 -4.99 4.24 -15.83
C ASP A 129 -3.62 3.60 -16.14
N SER A 130 -2.62 3.82 -15.28
CA SER A 130 -1.31 3.20 -15.46
C SER A 130 -1.39 1.68 -15.38
N ASP A 131 -0.63 1.00 -16.24
CA ASP A 131 -0.44 -0.45 -16.14
C ASP A 131 0.36 -0.84 -14.89
N ILE A 132 0.15 -2.08 -14.46
CA ILE A 132 0.93 -2.72 -13.40
C ILE A 132 2.04 -3.54 -14.08
N ASP A 133 3.25 -3.01 -14.10
CA ASP A 133 4.38 -3.69 -14.71
C ASP A 133 4.94 -4.77 -13.77
N LEU A 134 5.01 -6.02 -14.26
CA LEU A 134 5.52 -7.16 -13.51
C LEU A 134 6.63 -7.89 -14.27
N LEU A 135 7.85 -7.83 -13.75
CA LEU A 135 8.97 -8.64 -14.27
C LEU A 135 8.98 -10.01 -13.60
N ILE A 136 9.05 -11.07 -14.40
CA ILE A 136 9.24 -12.43 -13.95
C ILE A 136 10.44 -13.04 -14.68
N VAL A 137 11.41 -13.52 -13.92
CA VAL A 137 12.56 -14.29 -14.47
C VAL A 137 12.38 -15.75 -14.11
N ILE A 138 12.15 -16.57 -15.12
CA ILE A 138 12.04 -18.04 -15.02
C ILE A 138 13.39 -18.71 -15.31
N LYS A 139 13.60 -19.93 -14.80
CA LYS A 139 14.85 -20.68 -15.07
C LYS A 139 14.96 -21.12 -16.53
N ASN A 140 13.86 -21.59 -17.09
CA ASN A 140 13.84 -22.15 -18.46
C ASN A 140 12.48 -22.01 -19.13
N GLU A 141 12.44 -22.17 -20.44
CA GLU A 141 11.22 -22.02 -21.28
C GLU A 141 10.10 -23.02 -20.92
N LYS A 142 10.41 -24.16 -20.27
CA LYS A 142 9.38 -25.17 -19.93
C LYS A 142 8.37 -24.59 -18.91
N GLN A 143 8.80 -23.66 -18.07
CA GLN A 143 7.95 -23.01 -17.06
C GLN A 143 7.02 -21.95 -17.66
N LYS A 144 7.30 -21.50 -18.88
CA LYS A 144 6.61 -20.34 -19.47
C LYS A 144 5.10 -20.54 -19.61
N LYS A 145 4.67 -21.78 -19.96
CA LYS A 145 3.24 -22.08 -20.09
C LYS A 145 2.51 -21.98 -18.76
N GLU A 146 3.06 -22.64 -17.74
CA GLU A 146 2.48 -22.61 -16.37
C GLU A 146 2.40 -21.18 -15.82
N ILE A 147 3.50 -20.42 -15.95
CA ILE A 147 3.53 -19.03 -15.48
C ILE A 147 2.56 -18.15 -16.24
N LYS A 148 2.39 -18.39 -17.55
CA LYS A 148 1.41 -17.63 -18.36
C LYS A 148 -0.02 -17.86 -17.86
N GLU A 149 -0.41 -19.08 -17.57
CA GLU A 149 -1.75 -19.40 -17.02
C GLU A 149 -2.00 -18.66 -15.68
N ILE A 150 -1.00 -18.63 -14.80
CA ILE A 150 -1.07 -17.88 -13.52
C ILE A 150 -1.18 -16.36 -13.77
N ILE A 151 -0.44 -15.85 -14.73
CA ILE A 151 -0.48 -14.43 -15.09
C ILE A 151 -1.82 -14.02 -15.68
N ASP A 152 -2.44 -14.86 -16.47
CA ASP A 152 -3.78 -14.60 -17.02
C ASP A 152 -4.81 -14.47 -15.86
N GLU A 153 -4.77 -15.38 -14.86
CA GLU A 153 -5.60 -15.25 -13.65
C GLU A 153 -5.29 -13.96 -12.84
N LEU A 154 -4.02 -13.60 -12.73
CA LEU A 154 -3.61 -12.39 -12.03
C LEU A 154 -4.04 -11.13 -12.77
N SER A 155 -4.00 -11.15 -14.11
CA SER A 155 -4.47 -10.06 -14.95
C SER A 155 -5.96 -9.77 -14.74
N ASP A 156 -6.78 -10.82 -14.72
CA ASP A 156 -8.22 -10.70 -14.44
C ASP A 156 -8.46 -10.11 -13.05
N LYS A 157 -7.72 -10.59 -12.04
CA LYS A 157 -7.81 -10.07 -10.67
C LYS A 157 -7.38 -8.61 -10.55
N CYS A 158 -6.30 -8.22 -11.23
CA CYS A 158 -5.84 -6.83 -11.26
C CYS A 158 -6.91 -5.92 -11.85
N MET A 159 -7.51 -6.32 -12.97
CA MET A 159 -8.58 -5.55 -13.60
C MET A 159 -9.81 -5.44 -12.70
N GLN A 160 -10.27 -6.55 -12.10
CA GLN A 160 -11.46 -6.56 -11.24
C GLN A 160 -11.25 -5.76 -9.94
N ARG A 161 -10.07 -5.89 -9.32
CA ARG A 161 -9.81 -5.34 -7.98
C ARG A 161 -9.32 -3.90 -8.01
N TYR A 162 -8.47 -3.56 -8.98
CA TYR A 162 -7.83 -2.24 -9.07
C TYR A 162 -8.26 -1.43 -10.30
N GLY A 163 -8.85 -2.06 -11.30
CA GLY A 163 -9.19 -1.41 -12.56
C GLY A 163 -7.98 -1.10 -13.45
N ASN A 164 -6.83 -1.74 -13.18
CA ASN A 164 -5.56 -1.54 -13.90
C ASN A 164 -5.14 -2.82 -14.62
N MET A 165 -4.64 -2.70 -15.84
CA MET A 165 -4.12 -3.84 -16.59
C MET A 165 -2.79 -4.32 -16.00
N LEU A 166 -2.60 -5.64 -15.99
CA LEU A 166 -1.30 -6.25 -15.70
C LEU A 166 -0.47 -6.32 -16.99
N SER A 167 0.72 -5.73 -16.96
CA SER A 167 1.71 -5.76 -18.05
C SER A 167 2.88 -6.69 -17.64
N PRO A 168 2.79 -8.00 -17.93
CA PRO A 168 3.78 -8.97 -17.54
C PRO A 168 4.97 -8.99 -18.50
N TYR A 169 6.18 -9.03 -17.97
CA TYR A 169 7.41 -9.23 -18.72
C TYR A 169 8.12 -10.51 -18.26
N ILE A 170 7.92 -11.59 -19.01
CA ILE A 170 8.42 -12.93 -18.66
C ILE A 170 9.63 -13.27 -19.51
N ILE A 171 10.78 -13.46 -18.88
CA ILE A 171 12.06 -13.83 -19.53
C ILE A 171 12.72 -15.02 -18.82
N THR A 172 13.58 -15.71 -19.54
CA THR A 172 14.42 -16.76 -18.93
C THR A 172 15.68 -16.14 -18.29
N GLU A 173 16.31 -16.86 -17.38
CA GLU A 173 17.59 -16.46 -16.79
C GLU A 173 18.67 -16.20 -17.86
N LYS A 174 18.66 -16.95 -18.97
CA LYS A 174 19.59 -16.73 -20.09
C LYS A 174 19.33 -15.41 -20.80
N ASP A 175 18.06 -15.03 -20.92
CA ASP A 175 17.64 -13.80 -21.60
C ASP A 175 18.00 -12.54 -20.82
N THR A 176 18.28 -12.62 -19.54
CA THR A 176 18.71 -11.45 -18.73
C THR A 176 20.00 -10.81 -19.27
N LYS A 177 20.84 -11.58 -19.99
CA LYS A 177 22.09 -11.09 -20.59
C LYS A 177 21.90 -10.45 -21.96
N LYS A 178 20.72 -10.54 -22.55
CA LYS A 178 20.46 -9.97 -23.87
C LYS A 178 20.35 -8.46 -23.84
N PRO A 179 20.95 -7.73 -24.77
CA PRO A 179 20.91 -6.27 -24.81
C PRO A 179 19.50 -5.68 -24.84
N GLU A 180 18.56 -6.35 -25.51
CA GLU A 180 17.14 -5.96 -25.62
C GLU A 180 16.45 -5.87 -24.27
N ASN A 181 16.82 -6.73 -23.29
CA ASN A 181 16.22 -6.78 -21.96
C ASN A 181 16.86 -5.82 -20.95
N LYS A 182 18.00 -5.21 -21.33
CA LYS A 182 18.77 -4.35 -20.42
C LYS A 182 17.98 -3.16 -19.88
N LYS A 183 17.14 -2.55 -20.73
CA LYS A 183 16.32 -1.39 -20.34
C LYS A 183 15.29 -1.76 -19.27
N ILE A 184 14.59 -2.88 -19.42
CA ILE A 184 13.57 -3.36 -18.49
C ILE A 184 14.21 -3.81 -17.17
N LEU A 185 15.30 -4.57 -17.25
CA LEU A 185 16.05 -5.01 -16.07
C LEU A 185 16.54 -3.81 -15.25
N LYS A 186 17.04 -2.76 -15.90
CA LYS A 186 17.45 -1.51 -15.25
C LYS A 186 16.25 -0.81 -14.58
N SER A 187 15.10 -0.75 -15.25
CA SER A 187 13.87 -0.20 -14.64
C SER A 187 13.44 -1.00 -13.42
N ALA A 188 13.58 -2.33 -13.46
CA ALA A 188 13.23 -3.22 -12.37
C ALA A 188 14.26 -3.28 -11.22
N GLU A 189 15.44 -2.65 -11.34
CA GLU A 189 16.43 -2.58 -10.25
C GLU A 189 15.84 -1.98 -8.98
N ARG A 190 15.06 -0.90 -9.13
CA ARG A 190 14.36 -0.21 -8.05
C ARG A 190 12.94 -0.74 -7.81
N GLY A 191 12.59 -1.85 -8.43
CA GLY A 191 11.28 -2.47 -8.31
C GLY A 191 11.02 -3.05 -6.93
N ILE A 192 9.75 -3.28 -6.63
CA ILE A 192 9.27 -3.89 -5.39
C ILE A 192 9.34 -5.40 -5.54
N TRP A 193 10.07 -6.04 -4.65
CA TRP A 193 10.19 -7.50 -4.64
C TRP A 193 8.85 -8.18 -4.34
N VAL A 194 8.55 -9.19 -5.12
CA VAL A 194 7.47 -10.14 -4.89
C VAL A 194 8.07 -11.49 -4.43
N ILE A 195 9.08 -11.94 -5.17
CA ILE A 195 9.89 -13.15 -4.85
C ILE A 195 11.33 -12.87 -5.24
#